data_ab096e5f33786f17ebeb3a7653ae4e24
#
_entry.id   ab096e5f33786f17ebeb3a7653ae4e24
#
_cell.length_a   1.000
_cell.length_b   1.000
_cell.length_c   1.000
_cell.angle_alpha   90.00
_cell.angle_beta   90.00
_cell.angle_gamma   90.00
#
_symmetry.space_group_name_H-M   'P 1'
#
loop_
_entity.id
_entity.type
_entity.pdbx_description
1 polymer ?
#
loop_
_entity_poly.entity_id
_entity_poly.type
_entity_poly.pdbx_seq_one_letter_code
_entity_poly.pdbx_strand_id
1 'polypeptide(L)'
;VDQILSEILEIYFERTKENMMRSVKKESVKMLAVYSPIHRAGKTSFAVAFGKELARCKKVLYLNLEEYFGYGGIFTQADGGNLGDVLYYTRQENSNFGLRLGMLVRKMDELDYIPPMPVSLDLKEVLWEEWEVLLKQIVEDSVYEVILLDVGECVQGLFQMLDLCDRIYMPILEDSISQGKLRQYEENLQTLQLERLSEKTYSFIVPQDIENAVRRLVKEERL
;
A
#
# COMPACT_ATOMS: atom_id res chain seq x y z
N VAL A 1 -31.02 -7.92 15.07
CA VAL A 1 -30.91 -8.09 13.60
C VAL A 1 -29.45 -8.07 13.20
N ASP A 2 -28.62 -7.17 13.76
CA ASP A 2 -27.20 -7.01 13.39
C ASP A 2 -26.34 -8.24 13.75
N GLN A 3 -26.66 -8.91 14.86
CA GLN A 3 -25.94 -10.10 15.33
C GLN A 3 -26.16 -11.32 14.39
N ILE A 4 -27.38 -11.49 13.88
CA ILE A 4 -27.70 -12.57 12.95
C ILE A 4 -27.05 -12.32 11.57
N LEU A 5 -27.00 -11.06 11.14
CA LEU A 5 -26.35 -10.68 9.89
C LEU A 5 -24.84 -10.91 9.98
N SER A 6 -24.23 -10.59 11.13
CA SER A 6 -22.81 -10.88 11.39
C SER A 6 -22.51 -12.37 11.37
N GLU A 7 -23.34 -13.21 12.02
CA GLU A 7 -23.16 -14.67 12.00
C GLU A 7 -23.33 -15.27 10.60
N ILE A 8 -24.31 -14.81 9.81
CA ILE A 8 -24.51 -15.27 8.43
C ILE A 8 -23.32 -14.87 7.55
N LEU A 9 -22.79 -13.65 7.70
CA LEU A 9 -21.63 -13.18 6.99
C LEU A 9 -20.38 -13.97 7.39
N GLU A 10 -20.18 -14.29 8.66
CA GLU A 10 -19.10 -15.14 9.15
C GLU A 10 -19.13 -16.53 8.50
N ILE A 11 -20.29 -17.19 8.51
CA ILE A 11 -20.46 -18.54 7.89
C ILE A 11 -20.21 -18.48 6.37
N TYR A 12 -20.69 -17.44 5.70
CA TYR A 12 -20.48 -17.26 4.26
C TYR A 12 -19.01 -17.05 3.92
N PHE A 13 -18.29 -16.24 4.71
CA PHE A 13 -16.88 -15.97 4.51
C PHE A 13 -15.99 -17.15 4.88
N GLU A 14 -16.29 -17.89 5.94
CA GLU A 14 -15.55 -19.12 6.27
C GLU A 14 -15.65 -20.15 5.13
N ARG A 15 -16.84 -20.35 4.57
CA ARG A 15 -17.03 -21.23 3.41
C ARG A 15 -16.32 -20.71 2.16
N THR A 16 -16.30 -19.40 1.95
CA THR A 16 -15.63 -18.78 0.81
C THR A 16 -14.12 -18.84 0.99
N LYS A 17 -13.61 -18.61 2.21
CA LYS A 17 -12.19 -18.73 2.59
C LYS A 17 -11.69 -20.18 2.42
N GLU A 18 -12.47 -21.18 2.87
CA GLU A 18 -12.14 -22.60 2.66
C GLU A 18 -12.10 -22.99 1.17
N ASN A 19 -13.02 -22.50 0.37
CA ASN A 19 -13.04 -22.74 -1.07
C ASN A 19 -11.90 -22.04 -1.80
N MET A 20 -11.53 -20.82 -1.40
CA MET A 20 -10.38 -20.11 -1.95
C MET A 20 -9.04 -20.72 -1.48
N MET A 21 -8.91 -21.15 -0.22
CA MET A 21 -7.70 -21.81 0.27
C MET A 21 -7.44 -23.18 -0.37
N ARG A 22 -8.46 -23.87 -0.84
CA ARG A 22 -8.30 -25.14 -1.56
C ARG A 22 -7.84 -25.00 -3.00
N SER A 23 -7.94 -23.79 -3.61
CA SER A 23 -7.66 -23.65 -5.04
C SER A 23 -6.33 -23.01 -5.41
N VAL A 24 -5.58 -22.43 -4.46
CA VAL A 24 -4.33 -21.73 -4.79
C VAL A 24 -3.26 -22.04 -3.72
N LYS A 25 -2.14 -22.66 -4.13
CA LYS A 25 -0.86 -22.45 -3.43
C LYS A 25 -0.65 -20.94 -3.47
N LYS A 26 -0.79 -20.27 -2.32
CA LYS A 26 -0.56 -18.84 -2.20
C LYS A 26 0.89 -18.59 -2.63
N GLU A 27 1.09 -18.09 -3.85
CA GLU A 27 2.38 -17.49 -4.21
C GLU A 27 2.67 -16.44 -3.15
N SER A 28 3.94 -16.22 -2.82
CA SER A 28 4.30 -15.24 -1.80
C SER A 28 3.69 -13.88 -2.17
N VAL A 29 2.92 -13.28 -1.24
CA VAL A 29 2.36 -11.93 -1.44
C VAL A 29 3.50 -10.98 -1.72
N LYS A 30 3.38 -10.19 -2.79
CA LYS A 30 4.36 -9.15 -3.15
C LYS A 30 4.03 -7.85 -2.45
N MET A 31 5.01 -7.26 -1.78
CA MET A 31 4.88 -5.95 -1.17
C MET A 31 5.70 -4.94 -1.95
N LEU A 32 5.03 -3.94 -2.52
CA LEU A 32 5.63 -2.93 -3.39
C LEU A 32 5.45 -1.55 -2.74
N ALA A 33 6.49 -0.72 -2.75
CA ALA A 33 6.40 0.66 -2.29
C ALA A 33 6.61 1.64 -3.43
N VAL A 34 5.87 2.74 -3.39
CA VAL A 34 6.19 3.96 -4.14
C VAL A 34 6.62 5.00 -3.11
N TYR A 35 7.87 5.41 -3.17
CA TYR A 35 8.46 6.38 -2.24
C TYR A 35 9.42 7.31 -2.97
N SER A 36 9.54 8.55 -2.54
CA SER A 36 10.56 9.48 -2.99
C SER A 36 10.84 10.53 -1.91
N PRO A 37 12.10 10.89 -1.66
CA PRO A 37 12.45 12.03 -0.82
C PRO A 37 12.16 13.37 -1.51
N ILE A 38 11.63 13.34 -2.74
CA ILE A 38 11.33 14.51 -3.55
C ILE A 38 9.80 14.70 -3.60
N HIS A 39 9.33 15.81 -3.01
CA HIS A 39 7.93 16.17 -3.11
C HIS A 39 7.53 16.52 -4.54
N ARG A 40 6.28 16.24 -4.90
CA ARG A 40 5.70 16.54 -6.22
C ARG A 40 6.39 15.84 -7.40
N ALA A 41 7.15 14.78 -7.15
CA ALA A 41 7.73 13.92 -8.19
C ALA A 41 6.70 13.01 -8.88
N GLY A 42 5.40 13.11 -8.53
CA GLY A 42 4.34 12.31 -9.14
C GLY A 42 4.09 10.95 -8.48
N LYS A 43 4.53 10.75 -7.21
CA LYS A 43 4.37 9.49 -6.45
C LYS A 43 2.96 8.92 -6.53
N THR A 44 1.99 9.61 -5.95
CA THR A 44 0.59 9.14 -5.87
C THR A 44 -0.02 8.91 -7.25
N SER A 45 0.24 9.80 -8.23
CA SER A 45 -0.25 9.61 -9.60
C SER A 45 0.30 8.34 -10.22
N PHE A 46 1.59 8.07 -10.04
CA PHE A 46 2.22 6.83 -10.49
C PHE A 46 1.67 5.63 -9.71
N ALA A 47 1.61 5.69 -8.38
CA ALA A 47 1.14 4.59 -7.54
C ALA A 47 -0.28 4.15 -7.92
N VAL A 48 -1.19 5.10 -8.12
CA VAL A 48 -2.57 4.81 -8.54
C VAL A 48 -2.62 4.20 -9.94
N ALA A 49 -1.91 4.78 -10.92
CA ALA A 49 -1.88 4.24 -12.28
C ALA A 49 -1.27 2.82 -12.32
N PHE A 50 -0.19 2.61 -11.56
CA PHE A 50 0.49 1.32 -11.44
C PHE A 50 -0.40 0.28 -10.76
N GLY A 51 -1.05 0.65 -9.65
CA GLY A 51 -2.00 -0.20 -8.95
C GLY A 51 -3.18 -0.62 -9.84
N LYS A 52 -3.75 0.31 -10.60
CA LYS A 52 -4.83 0.02 -11.57
C LYS A 52 -4.39 -0.95 -12.67
N GLU A 53 -3.18 -0.79 -13.20
CA GLU A 53 -2.68 -1.70 -14.23
C GLU A 53 -2.39 -3.09 -13.67
N LEU A 54 -1.79 -3.19 -12.46
CA LEU A 54 -1.60 -4.46 -11.76
C LEU A 54 -2.93 -5.15 -11.45
N ALA A 55 -3.95 -4.38 -11.05
CA ALA A 55 -5.27 -4.90 -10.68
C ALA A 55 -6.03 -5.56 -11.84
N ARG A 56 -5.58 -5.40 -13.09
CA ARG A 56 -6.15 -6.11 -14.26
C ARG A 56 -5.86 -7.61 -14.24
N CYS A 57 -4.80 -8.04 -13.58
CA CYS A 57 -4.38 -9.44 -13.57
C CYS A 57 -4.07 -10.01 -12.19
N LYS A 58 -4.02 -9.18 -11.15
CA LYS A 58 -3.71 -9.55 -9.77
C LYS A 58 -4.75 -9.00 -8.80
N LYS A 59 -4.86 -9.61 -7.62
CA LYS A 59 -5.58 -9.01 -6.52
C LYS A 59 -4.66 -8.03 -5.79
N VAL A 60 -4.91 -6.72 -5.98
CA VAL A 60 -4.06 -5.64 -5.46
C VAL A 60 -4.80 -4.87 -4.38
N LEU A 61 -4.15 -4.67 -3.23
CA LEU A 61 -4.59 -3.72 -2.21
C LEU A 61 -3.65 -2.51 -2.22
N TYR A 62 -4.21 -1.34 -2.46
CA TYR A 62 -3.50 -0.07 -2.38
C TYR A 62 -3.74 0.60 -1.03
N LEU A 63 -2.65 1.00 -0.37
CA LEU A 63 -2.65 1.78 0.87
C LEU A 63 -1.93 3.11 0.63
N ASN A 64 -2.65 4.21 0.82
CA ASN A 64 -2.07 5.55 0.77
C ASN A 64 -1.67 5.98 2.18
N LEU A 65 -0.37 6.19 2.38
CA LEU A 65 0.26 6.59 3.64
C LEU A 65 0.86 8.00 3.53
N GLU A 66 0.33 8.82 2.63
CA GLU A 66 0.69 10.23 2.49
C GLU A 66 -0.03 11.09 3.54
N GLU A 67 0.68 12.09 4.05
CA GLU A 67 0.13 13.06 5.01
C GLU A 67 -1.08 13.83 4.44
N TYR A 68 -1.02 14.17 3.14
CA TYR A 68 -2.08 14.84 2.40
C TYR A 68 -2.34 14.12 1.08
N PHE A 69 -3.36 13.29 1.07
CA PHE A 69 -3.68 12.41 -0.06
C PHE A 69 -4.61 13.00 -1.13
N GLY A 70 -5.06 14.25 -0.94
CA GLY A 70 -5.89 14.98 -1.92
C GLY A 70 -7.35 14.55 -1.96
N TYR A 71 -8.17 14.99 -1.02
CA TYR A 71 -9.63 14.83 -1.05
C TYR A 71 -10.25 15.44 -2.32
N GLY A 72 -11.30 14.78 -2.82
CA GLY A 72 -12.09 15.28 -3.94
C GLY A 72 -11.47 15.09 -5.33
N GLY A 73 -10.24 14.55 -5.38
CA GLY A 73 -9.57 14.17 -6.62
C GLY A 73 -9.65 12.68 -6.90
N ILE A 74 -8.70 11.94 -6.34
CA ILE A 74 -8.57 10.48 -6.56
C ILE A 74 -9.45 9.71 -5.57
N PHE A 75 -9.54 10.18 -4.32
CA PHE A 75 -10.28 9.51 -3.25
C PHE A 75 -11.59 10.24 -2.94
N THR A 76 -12.68 9.49 -2.89
CA THR A 76 -13.96 10.02 -2.40
C THR A 76 -14.01 9.94 -0.87
N GLN A 77 -14.62 10.95 -0.23
CA GLN A 77 -14.96 10.85 1.18
C GLN A 77 -16.02 9.76 1.33
N ALA A 78 -15.64 8.64 1.91
CA ALA A 78 -16.55 7.51 2.07
C ALA A 78 -17.12 7.52 3.49
N ASP A 79 -18.44 7.56 3.59
CA ASP A 79 -19.11 7.10 4.80
C ASP A 79 -18.79 5.61 4.95
N GLY A 80 -18.12 5.22 6.02
CA GLY A 80 -17.93 3.79 6.28
C GLY A 80 -16.52 3.31 6.63
N GLY A 81 -15.65 4.17 7.12
CA GLY A 81 -14.36 3.80 7.71
C GLY A 81 -13.15 4.02 6.81
N ASN A 82 -11.98 3.99 7.42
CA ASN A 82 -10.69 4.35 6.83
C ASN A 82 -9.56 3.49 7.41
N LEU A 83 -8.32 3.78 7.05
CA LEU A 83 -7.13 3.05 7.49
C LEU A 83 -6.96 3.02 9.04
N GLY A 84 -7.43 4.06 9.75
CA GLY A 84 -7.44 4.08 11.21
C GLY A 84 -8.36 3.01 11.81
N ASP A 85 -9.51 2.75 11.17
CA ASP A 85 -10.41 1.67 11.60
C ASP A 85 -9.79 0.29 11.36
N VAL A 86 -9.03 0.11 10.27
CA VAL A 86 -8.29 -1.14 10.03
C VAL A 86 -7.25 -1.35 11.13
N LEU A 87 -6.46 -0.33 11.48
CA LEU A 87 -5.50 -0.38 12.57
C LEU A 87 -6.17 -0.66 13.92
N TYR A 88 -7.34 -0.09 14.17
CA TYR A 88 -8.11 -0.41 15.37
C TYR A 88 -8.47 -1.91 15.43
N TYR A 89 -8.84 -2.51 14.30
CA TYR A 89 -9.16 -3.95 14.25
C TYR A 89 -7.93 -4.85 14.44
N THR A 90 -6.74 -4.42 14.05
CA THR A 90 -5.51 -5.20 14.31
C THR A 90 -5.20 -5.33 15.81
N ARG A 91 -5.61 -4.33 16.62
CA ARG A 91 -5.40 -4.31 18.07
C ARG A 91 -6.38 -5.21 18.81
N GLN A 92 -7.44 -5.68 18.16
CA GLN A 92 -8.42 -6.58 18.75
C GLN A 92 -8.02 -8.03 18.41
N GLU A 93 -7.79 -8.87 19.42
CA GLU A 93 -7.53 -10.31 19.29
C GLU A 93 -8.75 -11.08 18.72
N ASN A 94 -9.27 -10.66 17.58
CA ASN A 94 -10.45 -11.25 16.98
C ASN A 94 -10.12 -11.98 15.68
N SER A 95 -10.65 -13.20 15.56
CA SER A 95 -10.44 -14.14 14.46
C SER A 95 -10.94 -13.72 13.08
N ASN A 96 -11.47 -12.48 12.90
CA ASN A 96 -12.18 -12.05 11.68
C ASN A 96 -11.57 -10.82 10.99
N PHE A 97 -10.24 -10.62 11.08
CA PHE A 97 -9.58 -9.47 10.46
C PHE A 97 -9.87 -9.37 8.95
N GLY A 98 -9.74 -10.46 8.20
CA GLY A 98 -9.97 -10.45 6.75
C GLY A 98 -11.40 -10.03 6.36
N LEU A 99 -12.42 -10.40 7.17
CA LEU A 99 -13.79 -9.96 6.96
C LEU A 99 -13.93 -8.45 7.19
N ARG A 100 -13.39 -7.93 8.29
CA ARG A 100 -13.43 -6.50 8.63
C ARG A 100 -12.68 -5.67 7.61
N LEU A 101 -11.51 -6.13 7.17
CA LEU A 101 -10.77 -5.52 6.08
C LEU A 101 -11.64 -5.41 4.82
N GLY A 102 -12.30 -6.51 4.42
CA GLY A 102 -13.20 -6.55 3.26
C GLY A 102 -14.37 -5.56 3.33
N MET A 103 -14.87 -5.26 4.54
CA MET A 103 -15.94 -4.26 4.73
C MET A 103 -15.45 -2.82 4.53
N LEU A 104 -14.17 -2.56 4.77
CA LEU A 104 -13.54 -1.23 4.67
C LEU A 104 -12.96 -0.96 3.27
N VAL A 105 -12.69 -2.01 2.50
CA VAL A 105 -12.16 -1.89 1.15
C VAL A 105 -13.14 -1.15 0.24
N ARG A 106 -12.60 -0.27 -0.59
CA ARG A 106 -13.29 0.43 -1.67
C ARG A 106 -12.62 0.11 -2.99
N LYS A 107 -13.32 0.39 -4.09
CA LYS A 107 -12.83 0.17 -5.44
C LYS A 107 -12.60 1.47 -6.18
N MET A 108 -11.51 1.48 -6.91
CA MET A 108 -11.18 2.50 -7.91
C MET A 108 -10.89 1.76 -9.22
N ASP A 109 -11.89 1.64 -10.07
CA ASP A 109 -11.91 0.65 -11.17
C ASP A 109 -11.73 -0.77 -10.61
N GLU A 110 -10.71 -1.51 -11.05
CA GLU A 110 -10.39 -2.85 -10.53
C GLU A 110 -9.47 -2.82 -9.29
N LEU A 111 -8.92 -1.66 -8.94
CA LEU A 111 -8.01 -1.50 -7.81
C LEU A 111 -8.79 -1.42 -6.49
N ASP A 112 -8.51 -2.33 -5.58
CA ASP A 112 -8.99 -2.27 -4.22
C ASP A 112 -8.11 -1.33 -3.38
N TYR A 113 -8.72 -0.47 -2.57
CA TYR A 113 -7.99 0.43 -1.68
C TYR A 113 -8.70 0.60 -0.34
N ILE A 114 -7.94 0.97 0.69
CA ILE A 114 -8.49 1.45 1.96
C ILE A 114 -8.51 2.98 1.92
N PRO A 115 -9.64 3.64 2.27
CA PRO A 115 -9.67 5.08 2.41
C PRO A 115 -8.57 5.55 3.37
N PRO A 116 -7.75 6.54 2.99
CA PRO A 116 -6.67 7.03 3.84
C PRO A 116 -7.19 7.66 5.14
N MET A 117 -6.32 7.82 6.13
CA MET A 117 -6.63 8.56 7.34
C MET A 117 -6.90 10.04 7.02
N PRO A 118 -8.04 10.58 7.45
CA PRO A 118 -8.41 11.96 7.11
C PRO A 118 -7.58 13.01 7.87
N VAL A 119 -7.01 12.63 9.02
CA VAL A 119 -6.22 13.50 9.88
C VAL A 119 -4.75 13.09 9.83
N SER A 120 -3.90 14.00 9.35
CA SER A 120 -2.46 13.72 9.19
C SER A 120 -1.74 13.43 10.51
N LEU A 121 -2.23 13.97 11.62
CA LEU A 121 -1.66 13.69 12.95
C LEU A 121 -1.88 12.24 13.35
N ASP A 122 -3.05 11.68 13.08
CA ASP A 122 -3.35 10.28 13.41
C ASP A 122 -2.39 9.34 12.67
N LEU A 123 -2.06 9.64 11.41
CA LEU A 123 -1.08 8.88 10.64
C LEU A 123 0.33 8.94 11.25
N LYS A 124 0.73 10.10 11.77
CA LYS A 124 2.04 10.31 12.41
C LYS A 124 2.17 9.62 13.76
N GLU A 125 1.06 9.38 14.43
CA GLU A 125 1.02 8.74 15.75
C GLU A 125 1.07 7.21 15.67
N VAL A 126 0.83 6.63 14.49
CA VAL A 126 0.92 5.17 14.31
C VAL A 126 2.37 4.71 14.44
N LEU A 127 2.64 3.86 15.42
CA LEU A 127 3.97 3.32 15.68
C LEU A 127 4.36 2.29 14.63
N TRP A 128 5.67 2.10 14.46
CA TRP A 128 6.20 1.09 13.53
C TRP A 128 5.63 -0.31 13.80
N GLU A 129 5.56 -0.72 15.06
CA GLU A 129 5.07 -2.02 15.48
C GLU A 129 3.62 -2.26 15.07
N GLU A 130 2.82 -1.21 15.01
CA GLU A 130 1.42 -1.28 14.55
C GLU A 130 1.33 -1.46 13.03
N TRP A 131 2.20 -0.78 12.27
CA TRP A 131 2.34 -0.99 10.83
C TRP A 131 2.78 -2.42 10.51
N GLU A 132 3.77 -2.93 11.23
CA GLU A 132 4.27 -4.30 11.06
C GLU A 132 3.16 -5.33 11.28
N VAL A 133 2.40 -5.20 12.37
CA VAL A 133 1.27 -6.09 12.67
C VAL A 133 0.20 -5.99 11.60
N LEU A 134 -0.18 -4.79 11.18
CA LEU A 134 -1.18 -4.59 10.13
C LEU A 134 -0.76 -5.26 8.82
N LEU A 135 0.44 -4.98 8.34
CA LEU A 135 0.94 -5.51 7.07
C LEU A 135 1.02 -7.04 7.11
N LYS A 136 1.47 -7.60 8.23
CA LYS A 136 1.52 -9.05 8.46
C LYS A 136 0.12 -9.66 8.40
N GLN A 137 -0.86 -9.10 9.10
CA GLN A 137 -2.23 -9.59 9.07
C GLN A 137 -2.86 -9.50 7.67
N ILE A 138 -2.59 -8.42 6.91
CA ILE A 138 -3.05 -8.32 5.53
C ILE A 138 -2.45 -9.46 4.68
N VAL A 139 -1.15 -9.74 4.82
CA VAL A 139 -0.50 -10.84 4.11
C VAL A 139 -1.09 -12.20 4.48
N GLU A 140 -1.36 -12.44 5.76
CA GLU A 140 -1.82 -13.74 6.28
C GLU A 140 -3.33 -13.97 6.01
N ASP A 141 -4.17 -12.95 6.25
CA ASP A 141 -5.62 -13.08 6.37
C ASP A 141 -6.41 -12.49 5.20
N SER A 142 -5.74 -11.97 4.15
CA SER A 142 -6.43 -11.40 3.00
C SER A 142 -6.28 -12.24 1.72
N VAL A 143 -7.00 -11.85 0.68
CA VAL A 143 -6.97 -12.48 -0.65
C VAL A 143 -5.98 -11.83 -1.60
N TYR A 144 -5.27 -10.79 -1.16
CA TYR A 144 -4.40 -9.99 -2.01
C TYR A 144 -3.10 -10.72 -2.36
N GLU A 145 -2.69 -10.58 -3.61
CA GLU A 145 -1.43 -11.07 -4.15
C GLU A 145 -0.36 -9.98 -4.12
N VAL A 146 -0.80 -8.71 -4.18
CA VAL A 146 0.07 -7.54 -4.14
C VAL A 146 -0.47 -6.52 -3.13
N ILE A 147 0.42 -6.02 -2.27
CA ILE A 147 0.17 -4.85 -1.41
C ILE A 147 1.01 -3.72 -1.96
N LEU A 148 0.35 -2.65 -2.41
CA LEU A 148 1.00 -1.46 -2.96
C LEU A 148 0.91 -0.32 -1.96
N LEU A 149 2.04 0.14 -1.45
CA LEU A 149 2.16 1.21 -0.48
C LEU A 149 2.60 2.51 -1.17
N ASP A 150 1.81 3.57 -1.06
CA ASP A 150 2.19 4.94 -1.43
C ASP A 150 2.67 5.66 -0.17
N VAL A 151 4.00 5.68 0.03
CA VAL A 151 4.60 6.00 1.33
C VAL A 151 5.00 7.47 1.41
N GLY A 152 4.47 8.15 2.44
CA GLY A 152 4.87 9.50 2.82
C GLY A 152 6.05 9.53 3.79
N GLU A 153 6.64 10.71 3.97
CA GLU A 153 7.78 10.90 4.89
C GLU A 153 7.37 10.89 6.37
N CYS A 154 6.08 11.09 6.66
CA CYS A 154 5.56 11.19 8.03
C CYS A 154 5.35 9.84 8.72
N VAL A 155 5.49 8.74 8.00
CA VAL A 155 5.28 7.39 8.54
C VAL A 155 6.39 7.03 9.51
N GLN A 156 6.04 6.68 10.75
CA GLN A 156 7.03 6.16 11.70
C GLN A 156 7.55 4.80 11.22
N GLY A 157 8.87 4.61 11.31
CA GLY A 157 9.49 3.40 10.77
C GLY A 157 9.58 3.36 9.25
N LEU A 158 9.69 4.53 8.59
CA LEU A 158 9.79 4.63 7.13
C LEU A 158 10.78 3.63 6.53
N PHE A 159 12.01 3.59 7.03
CA PHE A 159 13.03 2.68 6.48
C PHE A 159 12.73 1.22 6.76
N GLN A 160 12.14 0.88 7.91
CA GLN A 160 11.69 -0.47 8.22
C GLN A 160 10.57 -0.90 7.27
N MET A 161 9.62 0.00 6.98
CA MET A 161 8.54 -0.25 6.03
C MET A 161 9.07 -0.47 4.61
N LEU A 162 10.00 0.37 4.15
CA LEU A 162 10.66 0.20 2.85
C LEU A 162 11.45 -1.11 2.79
N ASP A 163 12.04 -1.53 3.91
CA ASP A 163 12.80 -2.78 3.98
C ASP A 163 11.93 -4.04 3.90
N LEU A 164 10.70 -3.97 4.37
CA LEU A 164 9.72 -5.06 4.18
C LEU A 164 9.31 -5.24 2.72
N CYS A 165 9.43 -4.20 1.89
CA CYS A 165 8.99 -4.27 0.51
C CYS A 165 9.96 -5.07 -0.37
N ASP A 166 9.42 -5.82 -1.32
CA ASP A 166 10.20 -6.55 -2.34
C ASP A 166 10.85 -5.58 -3.34
N ARG A 167 10.16 -4.46 -3.64
CA ARG A 167 10.60 -3.45 -4.59
C ARG A 167 10.14 -2.06 -4.17
N ILE A 168 10.97 -1.06 -4.43
CA ILE A 168 10.68 0.35 -4.18
C ILE A 168 10.74 1.09 -5.52
N TYR A 169 9.66 1.71 -5.92
CA TYR A 169 9.57 2.57 -7.10
C TYR A 169 9.75 4.01 -6.64
N MET A 170 10.81 4.67 -7.13
CA MET A 170 11.19 6.01 -6.70
C MET A 170 11.08 7.01 -7.85
N PRO A 171 9.98 7.75 -7.94
CA PRO A 171 9.90 8.91 -8.82
C PRO A 171 10.92 9.98 -8.46
N ILE A 172 11.69 10.45 -9.44
CA ILE A 172 12.71 11.49 -9.25
C ILE A 172 12.49 12.67 -10.20
N LEU A 173 13.19 13.78 -9.93
CA LEU A 173 13.26 14.97 -10.77
C LEU A 173 14.74 15.32 -11.06
N GLU A 174 14.99 15.97 -12.20
CA GLU A 174 16.35 16.25 -12.68
C GLU A 174 16.91 17.61 -12.22
N ASP A 175 16.09 18.46 -11.61
CA ASP A 175 16.55 19.76 -11.13
C ASP A 175 17.59 19.62 -10.00
N SER A 176 18.42 20.64 -9.85
CA SER A 176 19.58 20.61 -8.93
C SER A 176 19.20 20.42 -7.47
N ILE A 177 18.04 20.93 -7.03
CA ILE A 177 17.56 20.81 -5.64
C ILE A 177 17.10 19.38 -5.41
N SER A 178 16.34 18.82 -6.32
CA SER A 178 15.86 17.44 -6.26
C SER A 178 17.01 16.44 -6.26
N GLN A 179 18.01 16.65 -7.10
CA GLN A 179 19.24 15.85 -7.12
C GLN A 179 20.05 15.98 -5.81
N GLY A 180 20.03 17.17 -5.19
CA GLY A 180 20.61 17.36 -3.86
C GLY A 180 19.93 16.54 -2.78
N LYS A 181 18.58 16.50 -2.79
CA LYS A 181 17.79 15.65 -1.85
C LYS A 181 18.05 14.17 -2.06
N LEU A 182 18.14 13.73 -3.30
CA LEU A 182 18.44 12.34 -3.63
C LEU A 182 19.80 11.91 -3.08
N ARG A 183 20.84 12.72 -3.30
CA ARG A 183 22.17 12.46 -2.72
C ARG A 183 22.13 12.39 -1.20
N GLN A 184 21.43 13.32 -0.55
CA GLN A 184 21.27 13.30 0.91
C GLN A 184 20.55 12.03 1.39
N TYR A 185 19.55 11.57 0.67
CA TYR A 185 18.87 10.31 0.96
C TYR A 185 19.84 9.12 0.86
N GLU A 186 20.64 9.05 -0.20
CA GLU A 186 21.65 8.00 -0.40
C GLU A 186 22.74 8.03 0.70
N GLU A 187 23.20 9.21 1.08
CA GLU A 187 24.14 9.39 2.20
C GLU A 187 23.54 8.94 3.53
N ASN A 188 22.26 9.20 3.75
CA ASN A 188 21.54 8.70 4.93
C ASN A 188 21.46 7.17 4.94
N LEU A 189 21.18 6.53 3.80
CA LEU A 189 21.18 5.07 3.72
C LEU A 189 22.54 4.47 4.06
N GLN A 190 23.63 5.08 3.58
CA GLN A 190 24.99 4.64 3.93
C GLN A 190 25.28 4.82 5.43
N THR A 191 24.95 5.99 5.98
CA THR A 191 25.16 6.29 7.41
C THR A 191 24.39 5.33 8.32
N LEU A 192 23.18 4.93 7.92
CA LEU A 192 22.34 4.02 8.67
C LEU A 192 22.58 2.54 8.35
N GLN A 193 23.53 2.21 7.47
CA GLN A 193 23.84 0.85 7.02
C GLN A 193 22.62 0.15 6.38
N LEU A 194 21.91 0.89 5.53
CA LEU A 194 20.70 0.46 4.83
C LEU A 194 20.86 0.41 3.31
N GLU A 195 22.09 0.20 2.81
CA GLU A 195 22.41 0.18 1.38
C GLU A 195 21.58 -0.85 0.59
N ARG A 196 21.12 -1.90 1.25
CA ARG A 196 20.20 -2.90 0.68
C ARG A 196 18.89 -2.29 0.13
N LEU A 197 18.48 -1.13 0.65
CA LEU A 197 17.29 -0.44 0.11
C LEU A 197 17.57 0.10 -1.29
N SER A 198 18.79 0.54 -1.57
CA SER A 198 19.19 0.98 -2.91
C SER A 198 19.11 -0.15 -3.95
N GLU A 199 19.44 -1.39 -3.57
CA GLU A 199 19.33 -2.56 -4.43
C GLU A 199 17.91 -2.90 -4.83
N LYS A 200 16.94 -2.60 -3.95
CA LYS A 200 15.51 -2.80 -4.19
C LYS A 200 14.86 -1.60 -4.90
N THR A 201 15.56 -0.48 -5.04
CA THR A 201 15.00 0.79 -5.53
C THR A 201 15.17 0.92 -7.04
N TYR A 202 14.07 1.20 -7.73
CA TYR A 202 14.04 1.59 -9.13
C TYR A 202 13.68 3.06 -9.25
N SER A 203 14.68 3.89 -9.57
CA SER A 203 14.51 5.35 -9.72
C SER A 203 14.17 5.70 -11.17
N PHE A 204 13.18 6.58 -11.37
CA PHE A 204 12.73 6.99 -12.71
C PHE A 204 12.04 8.34 -12.69
N ILE A 205 11.98 9.00 -13.85
CA ILE A 205 11.17 10.20 -14.05
C ILE A 205 9.79 9.77 -14.50
N VAL A 206 8.75 10.29 -13.81
CA VAL A 206 7.37 9.99 -14.19
C VAL A 206 7.08 10.62 -15.56
N PRO A 207 6.79 9.82 -16.59
CA PRO A 207 6.51 10.34 -17.91
C PRO A 207 5.12 10.99 -17.96
N GLN A 208 4.89 11.87 -18.95
CA GLN A 208 3.58 12.49 -19.16
C GLN A 208 2.50 11.45 -19.45
N ASP A 209 2.83 10.41 -20.22
CA ASP A 209 1.95 9.28 -20.49
C ASP A 209 2.21 8.14 -19.48
N ILE A 210 1.73 8.36 -18.26
CA ILE A 210 1.88 7.41 -17.14
C ILE A 210 1.24 6.06 -17.49
N GLU A 211 0.08 6.03 -18.13
CA GLU A 211 -0.66 4.80 -18.39
C GLU A 211 0.13 3.84 -19.29
N ASN A 212 0.73 4.34 -20.37
CA ASN A 212 1.56 3.51 -21.23
C ASN A 212 2.87 3.07 -20.55
N ALA A 213 3.43 3.92 -19.70
CA ALA A 213 4.64 3.58 -18.95
C ALA A 213 4.40 2.43 -17.96
N VAL A 214 3.32 2.50 -17.17
CA VAL A 214 2.99 1.43 -16.20
C VAL A 214 2.62 0.12 -16.89
N ARG A 215 1.95 0.16 -18.06
CA ARG A 215 1.68 -1.04 -18.87
C ARG A 215 2.95 -1.77 -19.32
N ARG A 216 3.99 -1.01 -19.69
CA ARG A 216 5.29 -1.59 -20.06
C ARG A 216 5.96 -2.18 -18.84
N LEU A 217 6.00 -1.43 -17.73
CA LEU A 217 6.62 -1.84 -16.48
C LEU A 217 6.03 -3.16 -15.95
N VAL A 218 4.70 -3.30 -15.88
CA VAL A 218 4.03 -4.53 -15.42
C VAL A 218 4.38 -5.73 -16.29
N LYS A 219 4.51 -5.53 -17.62
CA LYS A 219 4.91 -6.60 -18.55
C LYS A 219 6.38 -7.01 -18.39
N GLU A 220 7.27 -6.06 -18.19
CA GLU A 220 8.71 -6.29 -18.05
C GLU A 220 9.05 -6.99 -16.74
N GLU A 221 8.42 -6.61 -15.66
CA GLU A 221 8.68 -7.19 -14.34
C GLU A 221 7.94 -8.51 -14.09
N ARG A 222 7.10 -8.95 -15.03
CA ARG A 222 6.28 -10.19 -14.90
C ARG A 222 5.47 -10.24 -13.59
N LEU A 223 5.02 -9.07 -13.13
CA LEU A 223 4.19 -8.91 -11.93
C LEU A 223 2.74 -9.35 -12.18
#